data_7347d826492f276beb3c5ad327a0c491
#
_entry.id   7347d826492f276beb3c5ad327a0c491
#
_cell.length_a   1.000
_cell.length_b   1.000
_cell.length_c   1.000
_cell.angle_alpha   90.00
_cell.angle_beta   90.00
_cell.angle_gamma   90.00
#
_symmetry.space_group_name_H-M   'P 1'
#
loop_
_entity.id
_entity.type
_entity.pdbx_description
1 polymer ?
#
loop_
_entity_poly.entity_id
_entity_poly.type
_entity_poly.pdbx_seq_one_letter_code
_entity_poly.pdbx_strand_id
1 'polypeptide(L)'
;VISFERKAWVVMETKILTISSDTGIEERISSLSEAGEIIQKGGLVAFPTETVYGLGGDALNPESSRKIYEAKGRPSDNPLIVHIADIDDLNNIVSEVPDFAKRLADKFWPGPLTMVFNKSDKVPYQTTGGLNTVAVRMPSHKLARDFIKAAGGYVAAPSANLSGKPSPTSAKYVIQDMMGRIDMIIDYKSDEDMDIGLESTIVDTTGDKPMILRPGYITRKMVDDIVGETDIDVTIMNADSKVAPKAPGMKYRHYAPKGELVLVAGDADRAIEYINKQIAAYSKDGKRTGIIGIDEFIDRYNADSVKNAGSKETPEQMAQRLYTFLREFDDENIEYMYAHVCSEIENSGLGQAVMNRLLKAAGHKIVRLD
;
A
#
# COMPACT_ATOMS: atom_id res chain seq x y z
N VAL A 1 19.29 -31.38 9.73
CA VAL A 1 18.32 -30.80 10.69
C VAL A 1 18.89 -29.45 11.10
N ILE A 2 18.43 -28.37 10.45
CA ILE A 2 18.81 -27.00 10.81
C ILE A 2 17.74 -26.55 11.82
N SER A 3 18.12 -26.44 13.11
CA SER A 3 17.27 -25.87 14.15
C SER A 3 17.15 -24.37 13.90
N PHE A 4 15.95 -23.91 13.52
CA PHE A 4 15.61 -22.50 13.61
C PHE A 4 15.45 -22.14 15.09
N GLU A 5 16.46 -21.57 15.69
CA GLU A 5 16.32 -20.90 16.98
C GLU A 5 15.31 -19.76 16.81
N ARG A 6 14.17 -19.88 17.47
CA ARG A 6 13.24 -18.74 17.65
C ARG A 6 13.98 -17.73 18.53
N LYS A 7 14.55 -16.67 17.91
CA LYS A 7 14.98 -15.48 18.66
C LYS A 7 13.76 -15.00 19.46
N ALA A 8 13.85 -15.05 20.77
CA ALA A 8 12.87 -14.43 21.65
C ALA A 8 12.88 -12.92 21.33
N TRP A 9 11.80 -12.41 20.77
CA TRP A 9 11.62 -10.99 20.60
C TRP A 9 11.54 -10.36 22.00
N VAL A 10 12.46 -9.47 22.31
CA VAL A 10 12.25 -8.55 23.43
C VAL A 10 11.01 -7.75 23.05
N VAL A 11 9.91 -7.97 23.76
CA VAL A 11 8.67 -7.20 23.51
C VAL A 11 8.98 -5.76 23.83
N MET A 12 9.06 -4.94 22.78
CA MET A 12 9.28 -3.49 22.88
C MET A 12 7.98 -2.85 23.34
N GLU A 13 8.04 -1.86 24.20
CA GLU A 13 6.89 -1.02 24.52
C GLU A 13 6.62 -0.10 23.33
N THR A 14 5.45 -0.24 22.68
CA THR A 14 5.03 0.62 21.57
C THR A 14 4.10 1.70 22.10
N LYS A 15 4.48 2.96 21.97
CA LYS A 15 3.64 4.11 22.33
C LYS A 15 2.58 4.35 21.26
N ILE A 16 1.33 4.62 21.68
CA ILE A 16 0.27 5.11 20.79
C ILE A 16 0.12 6.62 21.02
N LEU A 17 0.34 7.40 19.97
CA LEU A 17 0.15 8.85 19.96
C LEU A 17 -1.14 9.15 19.20
N THR A 18 -2.19 9.56 19.92
CA THR A 18 -3.46 9.93 19.29
C THR A 18 -3.46 11.42 18.95
N ILE A 19 -3.73 11.72 17.67
CA ILE A 19 -3.89 13.09 17.15
C ILE A 19 -5.24 13.14 16.42
N SER A 20 -6.08 14.14 16.69
CA SER A 20 -7.33 14.35 15.97
C SER A 20 -7.23 15.53 15.00
N SER A 21 -8.19 15.63 14.07
CA SER A 21 -8.37 16.80 13.20
C SER A 21 -8.48 18.10 13.99
N ASP A 22 -9.06 18.03 15.20
CA ASP A 22 -9.29 19.18 16.09
C ASP A 22 -8.12 19.50 17.01
N THR A 23 -7.05 18.68 17.01
CA THR A 23 -5.85 18.93 17.82
C THR A 23 -5.23 20.27 17.44
N GLY A 24 -5.02 21.13 18.43
CA GLY A 24 -4.42 22.46 18.27
C GLY A 24 -3.05 22.40 17.60
N ILE A 25 -2.69 23.45 16.86
CA ILE A 25 -1.45 23.48 16.07
C ILE A 25 -0.21 23.27 16.96
N GLU A 26 -0.13 23.94 18.11
CA GLU A 26 1.02 23.83 19.01
C GLU A 26 1.17 22.42 19.62
N GLU A 27 0.06 21.85 20.07
CA GLU A 27 0.02 20.48 20.61
C GLU A 27 0.42 19.46 19.54
N ARG A 28 -0.09 19.62 18.31
CA ARG A 28 0.28 18.75 17.18
C ARG A 28 1.77 18.85 16.85
N ILE A 29 2.34 20.06 16.80
CA ILE A 29 3.77 20.25 16.55
C ILE A 29 4.60 19.60 17.66
N SER A 30 4.23 19.79 18.94
CA SER A 30 4.93 19.18 20.08
C SER A 30 4.89 17.67 20.02
N SER A 31 3.71 17.08 19.73
CA SER A 31 3.52 15.63 19.61
C SER A 31 4.33 15.04 18.44
N LEU A 32 4.35 15.70 17.30
CA LEU A 32 5.14 15.28 16.15
C LEU A 32 6.64 15.45 16.35
N SER A 33 7.09 16.41 17.18
CA SER A 33 8.49 16.55 17.57
C SER A 33 9.01 15.30 18.28
N GLU A 34 8.23 14.74 19.23
CA GLU A 34 8.60 13.48 19.90
C GLU A 34 8.71 12.33 18.89
N ALA A 35 7.73 12.19 17.99
CA ALA A 35 7.78 11.17 16.94
C ALA A 35 8.98 11.34 16.00
N GLY A 36 9.32 12.60 15.67
CA GLY A 36 10.50 12.94 14.87
C GLY A 36 11.81 12.57 15.56
N GLU A 37 11.93 12.84 16.86
CA GLU A 37 13.11 12.46 17.63
C GLU A 37 13.33 10.95 17.67
N ILE A 38 12.26 10.15 17.72
CA ILE A 38 12.36 8.68 17.63
C ILE A 38 13.02 8.29 16.31
N ILE A 39 12.60 8.86 15.18
CA ILE A 39 13.18 8.59 13.85
C ILE A 39 14.66 9.00 13.83
N GLN A 40 14.99 10.22 14.27
CA GLN A 40 16.35 10.74 14.30
C GLN A 40 17.30 9.91 15.17
N LYS A 41 16.78 9.25 16.21
CA LYS A 41 17.51 8.29 17.07
C LYS A 41 17.56 6.86 16.47
N GLY A 42 17.06 6.67 15.25
CA GLY A 42 17.05 5.38 14.55
C GLY A 42 15.95 4.43 14.98
N GLY A 43 14.88 4.93 15.61
CA GLY A 43 13.66 4.20 15.93
C GLY A 43 12.68 4.15 14.76
N LEU A 44 11.51 3.51 14.99
CA LEU A 44 10.47 3.29 13.99
C LEU A 44 9.13 3.89 14.45
N VAL A 45 8.47 4.62 13.55
CA VAL A 45 7.16 5.22 13.80
C VAL A 45 6.19 4.89 12.67
N ALA A 46 5.01 4.34 12.99
CA ALA A 46 3.95 4.20 12.00
C ALA A 46 3.11 5.50 11.94
N PHE A 47 2.80 5.95 10.73
CA PHE A 47 2.12 7.23 10.48
C PHE A 47 1.11 7.14 9.34
N PRO A 48 0.00 7.92 9.39
CA PRO A 48 -1.00 7.96 8.32
C PRO A 48 -0.48 8.71 7.09
N THR A 49 -0.97 8.30 5.92
CA THR A 49 -0.86 9.08 4.68
C THR A 49 -2.23 9.09 3.99
N GLU A 50 -2.40 9.82 2.88
CA GLU A 50 -3.63 9.81 2.08
C GLU A 50 -3.90 8.46 1.37
N THR A 51 -2.92 7.55 1.36
CA THR A 51 -3.00 6.23 0.71
C THR A 51 -3.18 5.09 1.71
N VAL A 52 -2.15 4.75 2.45
CA VAL A 52 -2.12 3.73 3.50
C VAL A 52 -1.17 4.17 4.62
N TYR A 53 -1.27 3.59 5.80
CA TYR A 53 -0.29 3.84 6.86
C TYR A 53 1.12 3.40 6.43
N GLY A 54 2.11 4.27 6.64
CA GLY A 54 3.53 4.00 6.44
C GLY A 54 4.24 3.58 7.72
N LEU A 55 5.20 2.65 7.64
CA LEU A 55 6.14 2.34 8.72
C LEU A 55 7.44 3.09 8.47
N GLY A 56 7.64 4.20 9.18
CA GLY A 56 8.75 5.13 9.00
C GLY A 56 10.01 4.77 9.77
N GLY A 57 11.14 4.99 9.14
CA GLY A 57 12.47 5.05 9.75
C GLY A 57 13.34 6.06 9.00
N ASP A 58 14.48 6.49 9.57
CA ASP A 58 15.40 7.42 8.91
C ASP A 58 15.93 6.80 7.61
N ALA A 59 15.62 7.45 6.48
CA ALA A 59 15.97 6.97 5.14
C ALA A 59 17.48 6.99 4.87
N LEU A 60 18.23 7.82 5.59
CA LEU A 60 19.67 7.98 5.43
C LEU A 60 20.47 7.11 6.42
N ASN A 61 19.78 6.42 7.33
CA ASN A 61 20.38 5.51 8.29
C ASN A 61 20.20 4.04 7.87
N PRO A 62 21.24 3.30 7.51
CA PRO A 62 21.13 1.91 7.09
C PRO A 62 20.55 0.98 8.18
N GLU A 63 20.76 1.29 9.47
CA GLU A 63 20.22 0.52 10.58
C GLU A 63 18.70 0.69 10.73
N SER A 64 18.16 1.89 10.47
CA SER A 64 16.72 2.14 10.47
C SER A 64 16.05 1.32 9.36
N SER A 65 16.63 1.27 8.16
CA SER A 65 16.13 0.43 7.07
C SER A 65 16.13 -1.06 7.45
N ARG A 66 17.20 -1.56 8.09
CA ARG A 66 17.27 -2.93 8.58
C ARG A 66 16.16 -3.24 9.59
N LYS A 67 15.93 -2.33 10.55
CA LYS A 67 14.85 -2.47 11.54
C LYS A 67 13.46 -2.52 10.89
N ILE A 68 13.21 -1.70 9.82
CA ILE A 68 11.96 -1.77 9.06
C ILE A 68 11.74 -3.17 8.47
N TYR A 69 12.75 -3.75 7.82
CA TYR A 69 12.66 -5.10 7.26
C TYR A 69 12.41 -6.14 8.33
N GLU A 70 13.10 -6.06 9.47
CA GLU A 70 12.94 -6.97 10.61
C GLU A 70 11.53 -6.86 11.22
N ALA A 71 11.06 -5.66 11.55
CA ALA A 71 9.75 -5.44 12.17
C ALA A 71 8.60 -6.02 11.33
N LYS A 72 8.72 -5.92 9.98
CA LYS A 72 7.72 -6.43 9.02
C LYS A 72 7.91 -7.91 8.68
N GLY A 73 9.07 -8.51 8.91
CA GLY A 73 9.44 -9.78 8.26
C GLY A 73 9.51 -9.65 6.74
N ARG A 74 9.99 -8.50 6.23
CA ARG A 74 10.08 -8.18 4.80
C ARG A 74 11.44 -8.60 4.24
N PRO A 75 11.51 -9.18 3.03
CA PRO A 75 12.79 -9.40 2.35
C PRO A 75 13.53 -8.09 2.10
N SER A 76 14.83 -8.07 2.39
CA SER A 76 15.67 -6.87 2.30
C SER A 76 16.03 -6.45 0.87
N ASP A 77 15.76 -7.29 -0.13
CA ASP A 77 15.88 -7.00 -1.57
C ASP A 77 14.67 -6.25 -2.14
N ASN A 78 13.66 -5.96 -1.31
CA ASN A 78 12.44 -5.25 -1.71
C ASN A 78 12.54 -3.78 -1.25
N PRO A 79 12.89 -2.82 -2.14
CA PRO A 79 13.27 -1.46 -1.77
C PRO A 79 12.20 -0.73 -0.96
N LEU A 80 12.62 0.32 -0.25
CA LEU A 80 11.73 1.23 0.49
C LEU A 80 11.48 2.49 -0.34
N ILE A 81 10.38 3.19 -0.06
CA ILE A 81 10.08 4.51 -0.63
C ILE A 81 10.54 5.57 0.36
N VAL A 82 11.37 6.50 -0.08
CA VAL A 82 11.75 7.67 0.71
C VAL A 82 10.65 8.74 0.57
N HIS A 83 10.09 9.14 1.71
CA HIS A 83 9.11 10.21 1.78
C HIS A 83 9.80 11.51 2.15
N ILE A 84 9.50 12.56 1.40
CA ILE A 84 9.96 13.94 1.63
C ILE A 84 8.78 14.85 1.96
N ALA A 85 9.05 15.97 2.61
CA ALA A 85 8.03 16.94 2.96
C ALA A 85 8.10 18.22 2.12
N ASP A 86 9.25 18.47 1.49
CA ASP A 86 9.51 19.60 0.62
C ASP A 86 10.17 19.13 -0.69
N ILE A 87 9.86 19.83 -1.80
CA ILE A 87 10.41 19.48 -3.11
C ILE A 87 11.93 19.71 -3.17
N ASP A 88 12.43 20.70 -2.42
CA ASP A 88 13.85 21.03 -2.39
C ASP A 88 14.70 19.89 -1.79
N ASP A 89 14.10 19.06 -0.93
CA ASP A 89 14.74 17.87 -0.36
C ASP A 89 15.11 16.82 -1.43
N LEU A 90 14.38 16.79 -2.55
CA LEU A 90 14.63 15.83 -3.62
C LEU A 90 16.07 15.87 -4.12
N ASN A 91 16.61 17.07 -4.37
CA ASN A 91 17.95 17.26 -4.93
C ASN A 91 19.08 16.71 -4.03
N ASN A 92 18.79 16.49 -2.74
CA ASN A 92 19.78 15.94 -1.82
C ASN A 92 19.94 14.42 -1.92
N ILE A 93 18.92 13.71 -2.43
CA ILE A 93 18.85 12.23 -2.39
C ILE A 93 18.86 11.59 -3.79
N VAL A 94 18.77 12.39 -4.85
CA VAL A 94 18.85 11.93 -6.24
C VAL A 94 20.05 12.57 -6.94
N SER A 95 20.58 11.91 -7.98
CA SER A 95 21.70 12.45 -8.76
C SER A 95 21.25 13.48 -9.81
N GLU A 96 20.04 13.27 -10.35
CA GLU A 96 19.43 14.16 -11.37
C GLU A 96 17.92 14.03 -11.35
N VAL A 97 17.21 15.07 -11.82
CA VAL A 97 15.77 15.06 -11.98
C VAL A 97 15.46 15.40 -13.46
N PRO A 98 15.03 14.41 -14.27
CA PRO A 98 14.64 14.66 -15.67
C PRO A 98 13.52 15.70 -15.80
N ASP A 99 13.47 16.44 -16.90
CA ASP A 99 12.47 17.51 -17.09
C ASP A 99 11.03 16.99 -17.10
N PHE A 100 10.80 15.80 -17.65
CA PHE A 100 9.47 15.20 -17.58
C PHE A 100 9.08 14.81 -16.14
N ALA A 101 10.04 14.41 -15.31
CA ALA A 101 9.80 14.09 -13.89
C ALA A 101 9.49 15.37 -13.08
N LYS A 102 10.11 16.53 -13.41
CA LYS A 102 9.75 17.82 -12.81
C LYS A 102 8.30 18.17 -13.11
N ARG A 103 7.85 18.01 -14.37
CA ARG A 103 6.45 18.26 -14.77
C ARG A 103 5.46 17.35 -14.04
N LEU A 104 5.83 16.09 -13.81
CA LEU A 104 5.01 15.17 -13.02
C LEU A 104 4.97 15.58 -11.53
N ALA A 105 6.10 16.01 -10.95
CA ALA A 105 6.17 16.51 -9.59
C ALA A 105 5.30 17.77 -9.44
N ASP A 106 5.43 18.75 -10.31
CA ASP A 106 4.65 19.99 -10.30
C ASP A 106 3.14 19.74 -10.36
N LYS A 107 2.72 18.66 -11.04
CA LYS A 107 1.30 18.34 -11.19
C LYS A 107 0.76 17.48 -10.04
N PHE A 108 1.53 16.50 -9.55
CA PHE A 108 1.03 15.43 -8.71
C PHE A 108 1.66 15.38 -7.31
N TRP A 109 2.62 16.25 -7.00
CA TRP A 109 3.16 16.43 -5.66
C TRP A 109 2.71 17.76 -5.06
N PRO A 110 2.32 17.75 -3.78
CA PRO A 110 2.18 16.58 -2.90
C PRO A 110 1.00 15.69 -3.32
N GLY A 111 1.21 14.35 -3.28
CA GLY A 111 0.17 13.40 -3.71
C GLY A 111 0.60 11.94 -3.82
N PRO A 112 -0.30 11.10 -4.39
CA PRO A 112 -0.15 9.65 -4.44
C PRO A 112 0.70 9.18 -5.65
N LEU A 113 1.74 9.94 -6.00
CA LEU A 113 2.73 9.58 -7.01
C LEU A 113 4.07 9.30 -6.35
N THR A 114 4.67 8.16 -6.65
CA THR A 114 6.05 7.81 -6.34
C THR A 114 6.84 7.80 -7.64
N MET A 115 7.99 8.44 -7.65
CA MET A 115 8.91 8.42 -8.80
C MET A 115 10.23 7.76 -8.42
N VAL A 116 10.78 6.96 -9.33
CA VAL A 116 12.07 6.29 -9.16
C VAL A 116 13.14 7.08 -9.91
N PHE A 117 14.22 7.44 -9.22
CA PHE A 117 15.36 8.21 -9.72
C PHE A 117 16.67 7.47 -9.51
N ASN A 118 17.71 7.85 -10.22
CA ASN A 118 19.08 7.49 -9.86
C ASN A 118 19.43 8.13 -8.51
N LYS A 119 19.85 7.31 -7.53
CA LYS A 119 20.14 7.79 -6.17
C LYS A 119 21.44 8.61 -6.09
N SER A 120 21.50 9.55 -5.14
CA SER A 120 22.77 10.14 -4.69
C SER A 120 23.48 9.19 -3.70
N ASP A 121 24.76 9.46 -3.43
CA ASP A 121 25.53 8.67 -2.45
C ASP A 121 25.05 8.81 -1.01
N LYS A 122 24.19 9.80 -0.72
CA LYS A 122 23.61 9.98 0.62
C LYS A 122 22.63 8.87 1.00
N VAL A 123 21.97 8.23 0.01
CA VAL A 123 21.00 7.17 0.27
C VAL A 123 21.71 5.82 0.37
N PRO A 124 21.66 5.12 1.51
CA PRO A 124 22.31 3.84 1.68
C PRO A 124 21.65 2.72 0.87
N TYR A 125 22.41 1.72 0.45
CA TYR A 125 21.89 0.57 -0.29
C TYR A 125 20.87 -0.25 0.49
N GLN A 126 20.90 -0.21 1.82
CA GLN A 126 19.90 -0.86 2.67
C GLN A 126 18.50 -0.26 2.45
N THR A 127 18.40 1.05 2.21
CA THR A 127 17.13 1.72 1.90
C THR A 127 16.61 1.35 0.52
N THR A 128 17.51 1.18 -0.44
CA THR A 128 17.16 0.91 -1.84
C THR A 128 17.12 -0.59 -2.19
N GLY A 129 17.28 -1.48 -1.19
CA GLY A 129 17.30 -2.93 -1.46
C GLY A 129 18.46 -3.37 -2.36
N GLY A 130 19.58 -2.63 -2.33
CA GLY A 130 20.76 -2.89 -3.15
C GLY A 130 20.75 -2.24 -4.53
N LEU A 131 19.71 -1.45 -4.88
CA LEU A 131 19.60 -0.80 -6.18
C LEU A 131 20.36 0.55 -6.22
N ASN A 132 20.79 0.95 -7.42
CA ASN A 132 21.37 2.26 -7.71
C ASN A 132 20.26 3.35 -7.88
N THR A 133 19.01 2.99 -7.67
CA THR A 133 17.86 3.88 -7.80
C THR A 133 17.17 4.03 -6.45
N VAL A 134 16.48 5.15 -6.25
CA VAL A 134 15.66 5.46 -5.08
C VAL A 134 14.25 5.84 -5.51
N ALA A 135 13.25 5.26 -4.86
CA ALA A 135 11.87 5.66 -5.02
C ALA A 135 11.55 6.80 -4.04
N VAL A 136 11.01 7.90 -4.53
CA VAL A 136 10.71 9.11 -3.74
C VAL A 136 9.25 9.50 -3.88
N ARG A 137 8.64 9.96 -2.78
CA ARG A 137 7.26 10.47 -2.75
C ARG A 137 7.14 11.66 -1.82
N MET A 138 6.30 12.64 -2.19
CA MET A 138 5.85 13.71 -1.31
C MET A 138 4.34 13.54 -1.05
N PRO A 139 3.91 13.01 0.12
CA PRO A 139 2.50 12.72 0.40
C PRO A 139 1.67 13.99 0.53
N SER A 140 0.37 13.95 0.14
CA SER A 140 -0.54 15.09 0.32
C SER A 140 -1.04 15.25 1.75
N HIS A 141 -1.05 14.19 2.55
CA HIS A 141 -1.53 14.21 3.94
C HIS A 141 -0.70 15.18 4.80
N LYS A 142 -1.35 16.22 5.32
CA LYS A 142 -0.65 17.29 6.03
C LYS A 142 0.13 16.82 7.26
N LEU A 143 -0.49 15.96 8.08
CA LEU A 143 0.18 15.41 9.27
C LEU A 143 1.41 14.57 8.89
N ALA A 144 1.35 13.82 7.78
CA ALA A 144 2.51 13.07 7.29
C ALA A 144 3.68 14.00 6.96
N ARG A 145 3.43 15.10 6.24
CA ARG A 145 4.47 16.08 5.91
C ARG A 145 5.04 16.78 7.15
N ASP A 146 4.17 17.16 8.10
CA ASP A 146 4.60 17.77 9.36
C ASP A 146 5.49 16.79 10.16
N PHE A 147 5.11 15.50 10.20
CA PHE A 147 5.93 14.45 10.82
C PHE A 147 7.27 14.24 10.09
N ILE A 148 7.26 14.16 8.75
CA ILE A 148 8.51 14.01 7.97
C ILE A 148 9.46 15.17 8.21
N LYS A 149 8.95 16.41 8.31
CA LYS A 149 9.76 17.58 8.68
C LYS A 149 10.37 17.43 10.08
N ALA A 150 9.57 17.03 11.06
CA ALA A 150 10.04 16.80 12.43
C ALA A 150 11.07 15.66 12.51
N ALA A 151 10.97 14.67 11.60
CA ALA A 151 11.91 13.56 11.48
C ALA A 151 13.24 13.89 10.78
N GLY A 152 13.42 15.12 10.29
CA GLY A 152 14.65 15.52 9.60
C GLY A 152 14.56 15.52 8.08
N GLY A 153 13.34 15.39 7.50
CA GLY A 153 13.07 15.56 6.07
C GLY A 153 13.06 14.29 5.23
N TYR A 154 13.63 13.16 5.71
CA TYR A 154 13.79 11.94 4.92
C TYR A 154 13.33 10.71 5.68
N VAL A 155 12.14 10.19 5.36
CA VAL A 155 11.56 9.02 6.03
C VAL A 155 11.38 7.87 5.02
N ALA A 156 12.13 6.79 5.18
CA ALA A 156 11.90 5.55 4.42
C ALA A 156 10.67 4.85 4.98
N ALA A 157 9.66 4.60 4.15
CA ALA A 157 8.44 3.95 4.63
C ALA A 157 7.80 3.02 3.59
N PRO A 158 7.72 1.72 3.86
CA PRO A 158 6.74 0.80 3.28
C PRO A 158 5.41 0.92 4.04
N SER A 159 4.34 0.22 3.60
CA SER A 159 3.10 0.11 4.37
C SER A 159 3.31 -0.50 5.77
N ALA A 160 2.53 -0.08 6.78
CA ALA A 160 2.74 -0.45 8.20
C ALA A 160 2.06 -1.78 8.59
N ASN A 161 2.22 -2.84 7.79
CA ASN A 161 1.70 -4.19 8.04
C ASN A 161 2.80 -5.24 8.11
N LEU A 162 2.53 -6.41 8.71
CA LEU A 162 3.37 -7.59 8.51
C LEU A 162 3.40 -7.99 7.04
N SER A 163 4.56 -8.42 6.55
CA SER A 163 4.76 -8.76 5.13
C SER A 163 3.74 -9.79 4.67
N GLY A 164 3.13 -9.55 3.50
CA GLY A 164 2.12 -10.41 2.91
C GLY A 164 0.67 -10.06 3.26
N LYS A 165 0.39 -9.42 4.40
CA LYS A 165 -0.97 -9.02 4.80
C LYS A 165 -1.48 -7.79 4.03
N PRO A 166 -2.81 -7.53 4.00
CA PRO A 166 -3.37 -6.30 3.42
C PRO A 166 -2.80 -5.05 4.09
N SER A 167 -2.53 -4.02 3.30
CA SER A 167 -1.99 -2.75 3.81
C SER A 167 -3.01 -2.06 4.73
N PRO A 168 -2.57 -1.47 5.86
CA PRO A 168 -3.50 -0.87 6.83
C PRO A 168 -3.94 0.52 6.36
N THR A 169 -5.24 0.74 6.38
CA THR A 169 -5.88 2.04 6.15
C THR A 169 -6.34 2.70 7.45
N SER A 170 -6.19 2.02 8.59
CA SER A 170 -6.50 2.53 9.92
C SER A 170 -5.47 2.12 10.95
N ALA A 171 -5.34 2.90 12.03
CA ALA A 171 -4.44 2.59 13.14
C ALA A 171 -4.79 1.27 13.82
N LYS A 172 -6.07 0.84 13.84
CA LYS A 172 -6.51 -0.47 14.35
C LYS A 172 -5.65 -1.60 13.78
N TYR A 173 -5.48 -1.65 12.47
CA TYR A 173 -4.75 -2.71 11.78
C TYR A 173 -3.23 -2.56 11.89
N VAL A 174 -2.73 -1.32 12.05
CA VAL A 174 -1.33 -1.07 12.42
C VAL A 174 -1.03 -1.64 13.81
N ILE A 175 -1.89 -1.37 14.79
CA ILE A 175 -1.77 -1.89 16.16
C ILE A 175 -1.76 -3.42 16.16
N GLN A 176 -2.68 -4.06 15.43
CA GLN A 176 -2.73 -5.53 15.33
C GLN A 176 -1.43 -6.15 14.77
N ASP A 177 -0.75 -5.47 13.86
CA ASP A 177 0.43 -6.00 13.18
C ASP A 177 1.76 -5.56 13.80
N MET A 178 1.84 -4.35 14.37
CA MET A 178 3.10 -3.69 14.75
C MET A 178 3.28 -3.45 16.26
N MET A 179 2.24 -3.66 17.08
CA MET A 179 2.38 -3.55 18.54
C MET A 179 3.49 -4.48 19.06
N GLY A 180 4.37 -3.95 19.89
CA GLY A 180 5.52 -4.67 20.45
C GLY A 180 6.71 -4.86 19.48
N ARG A 181 6.67 -4.21 18.28
CA ARG A 181 7.69 -4.32 17.23
C ARG A 181 8.33 -3.00 16.83
N ILE A 182 7.68 -1.88 17.15
CA ILE A 182 8.09 -0.53 16.76
C ILE A 182 7.92 0.43 17.94
N ASP A 183 8.56 1.58 17.89
CA ASP A 183 8.61 2.53 19.01
C ASP A 183 7.30 3.28 19.19
N MET A 184 6.65 3.71 18.09
CA MET A 184 5.42 4.52 18.16
C MET A 184 4.47 4.26 16.99
N ILE A 185 3.17 4.42 17.27
CA ILE A 185 2.09 4.45 16.27
C ILE A 185 1.36 5.79 16.41
N ILE A 186 1.30 6.57 15.35
CA ILE A 186 0.47 7.78 15.30
C ILE A 186 -0.94 7.35 14.88
N ASP A 187 -1.88 7.39 15.84
CA ASP A 187 -3.30 7.12 15.62
C ASP A 187 -4.03 8.42 15.28
N TYR A 188 -4.21 8.68 13.98
CA TYR A 188 -4.93 9.87 13.53
C TYR A 188 -6.43 9.62 13.50
N LYS A 189 -7.16 10.47 14.24
CA LYS A 189 -8.61 10.48 14.27
C LYS A 189 -9.13 11.59 13.37
N SER A 190 -9.82 11.22 12.32
CA SER A 190 -10.53 12.11 11.41
C SER A 190 -11.93 11.56 11.19
N ASP A 191 -12.89 12.44 10.99
CA ASP A 191 -14.23 12.08 10.54
C ASP A 191 -14.25 11.71 9.05
N GLU A 192 -13.15 11.97 8.33
CA GLU A 192 -12.96 11.62 6.94
C GLU A 192 -12.19 10.31 6.84
N ASP A 193 -12.68 9.39 6.01
CA ASP A 193 -11.97 8.18 5.62
C ASP A 193 -10.67 8.54 4.86
N MET A 194 -9.71 7.61 4.80
CA MET A 194 -8.52 7.80 3.95
C MET A 194 -8.95 7.98 2.49
N ASP A 195 -8.48 9.07 1.88
CA ASP A 195 -8.97 9.54 0.57
C ASP A 195 -8.83 8.50 -0.55
N ILE A 196 -7.80 7.63 -0.50
CA ILE A 196 -7.45 6.75 -1.63
C ILE A 196 -7.52 5.26 -1.30
N GLY A 197 -7.01 4.84 -0.13
CA GLY A 197 -7.09 3.44 0.34
C GLY A 197 -6.15 2.44 -0.36
N LEU A 198 -5.47 2.81 -1.44
CA LEU A 198 -4.46 2.01 -2.15
C LEU A 198 -3.13 2.73 -2.17
N GLU A 199 -2.02 1.97 -2.30
CA GLU A 199 -0.69 2.55 -2.43
C GLU A 199 -0.55 3.41 -3.69
N SER A 200 0.38 4.37 -3.62
CA SER A 200 0.73 5.30 -4.71
C SER A 200 1.04 4.60 -6.04
N THR A 201 0.77 5.28 -7.14
CA THR A 201 1.32 4.95 -8.46
C THR A 201 2.84 5.05 -8.39
N ILE A 202 3.57 4.11 -9.02
CA ILE A 202 5.03 4.18 -9.12
C ILE A 202 5.41 4.32 -10.59
N VAL A 203 6.19 5.36 -10.89
CA VAL A 203 6.72 5.65 -12.22
C VAL A 203 8.25 5.62 -12.17
N ASP A 204 8.87 4.81 -12.99
CA ASP A 204 10.32 4.83 -13.25
C ASP A 204 10.64 6.02 -14.16
N THR A 205 11.52 6.90 -13.69
CA THR A 205 11.96 8.09 -14.41
C THR A 205 13.45 8.05 -14.76
N THR A 206 14.08 6.88 -14.66
CA THR A 206 15.52 6.70 -14.92
C THR A 206 15.85 6.50 -16.39
N GLY A 207 14.85 6.22 -17.24
CA GLY A 207 14.99 6.08 -18.69
C GLY A 207 14.61 7.33 -19.46
N ASP A 208 14.65 7.24 -20.78
CA ASP A 208 14.27 8.34 -21.70
C ASP A 208 12.76 8.64 -21.68
N LYS A 209 11.95 7.66 -21.29
CA LYS A 209 10.49 7.75 -21.15
C LYS A 209 10.04 7.28 -19.78
N PRO A 210 8.95 7.85 -19.24
CA PRO A 210 8.34 7.35 -18.02
C PRO A 210 7.79 5.93 -18.23
N MET A 211 7.96 5.06 -17.20
CA MET A 211 7.41 3.70 -17.20
C MET A 211 6.65 3.44 -15.89
N ILE A 212 5.39 3.04 -15.98
CA ILE A 212 4.61 2.66 -14.80
C ILE A 212 5.07 1.29 -14.31
N LEU A 213 5.58 1.24 -13.08
CA LEU A 213 5.98 0.03 -12.37
C LEU A 213 4.88 -0.51 -11.44
N ARG A 214 3.97 0.33 -11.02
CA ARG A 214 2.81 -0.05 -10.18
C ARG A 214 1.65 0.89 -10.46
N PRO A 215 0.50 0.39 -10.94
CA PRO A 215 -0.70 1.19 -11.10
C PRO A 215 -1.26 1.61 -9.74
N GLY A 216 -1.81 2.82 -9.65
CA GLY A 216 -2.41 3.42 -8.47
C GLY A 216 -3.43 4.49 -8.85
N TYR A 217 -3.70 5.44 -7.94
CA TYR A 217 -4.66 6.51 -8.16
C TYR A 217 -4.30 7.41 -9.36
N ILE A 218 -3.02 7.73 -9.52
CA ILE A 218 -2.55 8.43 -10.72
C ILE A 218 -2.51 7.43 -11.87
N THR A 219 -3.45 7.56 -12.80
CA THR A 219 -3.61 6.63 -13.92
C THR A 219 -2.60 6.89 -15.03
N ARG A 220 -2.40 5.91 -15.93
CA ARG A 220 -1.57 6.09 -17.13
C ARG A 220 -2.02 7.31 -17.92
N LYS A 221 -3.32 7.45 -18.17
CA LYS A 221 -3.87 8.60 -18.90
C LYS A 221 -3.48 9.93 -18.27
N MET A 222 -3.56 10.05 -16.94
CA MET A 222 -3.15 11.28 -16.23
C MET A 222 -1.66 11.58 -16.42
N VAL A 223 -0.80 10.56 -16.47
CA VAL A 223 0.64 10.72 -16.73
C VAL A 223 0.85 11.12 -18.20
N ASP A 224 0.20 10.42 -19.16
CA ASP A 224 0.29 10.71 -20.59
C ASP A 224 -0.14 12.15 -20.92
N ASP A 225 -1.18 12.66 -20.24
CA ASP A 225 -1.67 14.04 -20.44
C ASP A 225 -0.62 15.11 -20.05
N ILE A 226 0.38 14.77 -19.22
CA ILE A 226 1.45 15.70 -18.77
C ILE A 226 2.75 15.52 -19.55
N VAL A 227 3.14 14.27 -19.83
CA VAL A 227 4.50 13.97 -20.34
C VAL A 227 4.50 13.29 -21.71
N GLY A 228 3.32 12.97 -22.26
CA GLY A 228 3.17 12.19 -23.48
C GLY A 228 3.15 10.69 -23.21
N GLU A 229 3.62 9.91 -24.17
CA GLU A 229 3.54 8.45 -24.11
C GLU A 229 4.30 7.86 -22.92
N THR A 230 3.61 7.03 -22.12
CA THR A 230 4.15 6.34 -20.94
C THR A 230 4.12 4.82 -21.18
N ASP A 231 5.21 4.15 -20.89
CA ASP A 231 5.28 2.70 -20.93
C ASP A 231 4.69 2.06 -19.67
N ILE A 232 4.29 0.79 -19.77
CA ILE A 232 3.85 -0.03 -18.64
C ILE A 232 4.78 -1.23 -18.55
N ASP A 233 5.31 -1.51 -17.35
CA ASP A 233 6.12 -2.69 -17.13
C ASP A 233 5.26 -3.96 -17.31
N VAL A 234 5.65 -4.80 -18.26
CA VAL A 234 4.94 -6.04 -18.62
C VAL A 234 4.85 -7.04 -17.45
N THR A 235 5.67 -6.89 -16.42
CA THR A 235 5.68 -7.77 -15.24
C THR A 235 4.56 -7.44 -14.25
N ILE A 236 3.86 -6.31 -14.42
CA ILE A 236 2.79 -5.86 -13.51
C ILE A 236 1.65 -6.89 -13.41
N MET A 237 1.33 -7.55 -14.53
CA MET A 237 0.24 -8.51 -14.61
C MET A 237 0.73 -9.97 -14.61
N ASN A 238 2.04 -10.23 -14.66
CA ASN A 238 2.62 -11.56 -14.74
C ASN A 238 3.15 -12.05 -13.39
N ALA A 239 2.65 -13.18 -12.91
CA ALA A 239 3.03 -13.80 -11.62
C ALA A 239 4.48 -14.34 -11.58
N ASP A 240 5.08 -14.68 -12.73
CA ASP A 240 6.28 -15.52 -12.83
C ASP A 240 7.59 -14.75 -13.11
N SER A 241 7.62 -13.44 -12.87
CA SER A 241 8.84 -12.66 -13.11
C SER A 241 9.96 -13.04 -12.14
N LYS A 242 11.06 -13.61 -12.69
CA LYS A 242 12.31 -13.89 -11.96
C LYS A 242 13.20 -12.64 -11.80
N VAL A 243 12.78 -11.50 -12.32
CA VAL A 243 13.53 -10.24 -12.28
C VAL A 243 13.49 -9.64 -10.88
N ALA A 244 14.60 -9.07 -10.40
CA ALA A 244 14.64 -8.35 -9.14
C ALA A 244 13.67 -7.15 -9.19
N PRO A 245 12.86 -6.91 -8.13
CA PRO A 245 11.86 -5.86 -8.14
C PRO A 245 12.54 -4.48 -8.19
N LYS A 246 12.21 -3.66 -9.17
CA LYS A 246 12.64 -2.26 -9.25
C LYS A 246 11.90 -1.36 -8.27
N ALA A 247 10.76 -1.81 -7.76
CA ALA A 247 9.90 -1.05 -6.86
C ALA A 247 9.13 -1.96 -5.89
N PRO A 248 8.62 -1.41 -4.76
CA PRO A 248 7.83 -2.16 -3.79
C PRO A 248 6.58 -2.78 -4.40
N GLY A 249 6.26 -4.03 -4.00
CA GLY A 249 5.01 -4.70 -4.39
C GLY A 249 5.01 -5.40 -5.74
N MET A 250 6.17 -5.55 -6.41
CA MET A 250 6.24 -6.21 -7.72
C MET A 250 6.34 -7.76 -7.64
N LYS A 251 7.11 -8.33 -6.70
CA LYS A 251 7.57 -9.72 -6.77
C LYS A 251 6.87 -10.71 -5.84
N TYR A 252 6.49 -10.32 -4.65
CA TYR A 252 6.05 -11.26 -3.60
C TYR A 252 4.52 -11.34 -3.49
N ARG A 253 3.99 -12.45 -2.92
CA ARG A 253 2.57 -12.49 -2.53
C ARG A 253 2.30 -11.37 -1.55
N HIS A 254 1.39 -10.48 -1.92
CA HIS A 254 1.04 -9.29 -1.17
C HIS A 254 -0.47 -9.22 -0.96
N TYR A 255 -0.89 -8.50 0.08
CA TYR A 255 -2.29 -8.15 0.35
C TYR A 255 -3.19 -9.34 0.65
N ALA A 256 -2.62 -10.53 0.90
CA ALA A 256 -3.39 -11.74 1.05
C ALA A 256 -4.10 -11.80 2.41
N PRO A 257 -5.43 -12.01 2.44
CA PRO A 257 -6.14 -12.39 3.65
C PRO A 257 -5.72 -13.79 4.11
N LYS A 258 -6.16 -14.19 5.31
CA LYS A 258 -5.91 -15.54 5.86
C LYS A 258 -6.66 -16.61 5.06
N GLY A 259 -7.92 -16.32 4.71
CA GLY A 259 -8.77 -17.21 3.93
C GLY A 259 -8.41 -17.21 2.43
N GLU A 260 -9.09 -18.04 1.69
CA GLU A 260 -8.92 -18.16 0.25
C GLU A 260 -9.79 -17.14 -0.49
N LEU A 261 -9.17 -16.28 -1.32
CA LEU A 261 -9.87 -15.34 -2.19
C LEU A 261 -9.83 -15.83 -3.64
N VAL A 262 -10.99 -15.81 -4.30
CA VAL A 262 -11.14 -16.12 -5.74
C VAL A 262 -11.85 -14.94 -6.42
N LEU A 263 -11.30 -14.47 -7.52
CA LEU A 263 -11.94 -13.46 -8.36
C LEU A 263 -12.87 -14.16 -9.35
N VAL A 264 -14.05 -13.58 -9.59
CA VAL A 264 -14.99 -14.07 -10.60
C VAL A 264 -15.34 -12.91 -11.52
N ALA A 265 -15.06 -13.09 -12.82
CA ALA A 265 -15.25 -12.08 -13.86
C ALA A 265 -16.07 -12.67 -15.02
N GLY A 266 -16.70 -11.81 -15.83
CA GLY A 266 -17.49 -12.18 -16.99
C GLY A 266 -18.93 -11.70 -16.90
N ASP A 267 -19.86 -12.42 -17.52
CA ASP A 267 -21.29 -12.09 -17.46
C ASP A 267 -21.80 -12.08 -16.03
N ALA A 268 -22.52 -11.01 -15.67
CA ALA A 268 -22.91 -10.77 -14.27
C ALA A 268 -23.83 -11.87 -13.71
N ASP A 269 -24.80 -12.34 -14.49
CA ASP A 269 -25.73 -13.37 -14.03
C ASP A 269 -25.03 -14.71 -13.82
N ARG A 270 -24.14 -15.09 -14.73
CA ARG A 270 -23.32 -16.31 -14.63
C ARG A 270 -22.34 -16.22 -13.45
N ALA A 271 -21.73 -15.05 -13.24
CA ALA A 271 -20.80 -14.83 -12.12
C ALA A 271 -21.53 -14.98 -10.77
N ILE A 272 -22.71 -14.38 -10.63
CA ILE A 272 -23.52 -14.46 -9.40
C ILE A 272 -23.99 -15.90 -9.16
N GLU A 273 -24.47 -16.59 -10.19
CA GLU A 273 -24.89 -18.01 -10.09
C GLU A 273 -23.72 -18.88 -9.63
N TYR A 274 -22.56 -18.73 -10.28
CA TYR A 274 -21.34 -19.45 -9.91
C TYR A 274 -20.94 -19.19 -8.45
N ILE A 275 -20.86 -17.91 -8.03
CA ILE A 275 -20.49 -17.52 -6.67
C ILE A 275 -21.44 -18.14 -5.65
N ASN A 276 -22.77 -17.98 -5.84
CA ASN A 276 -23.77 -18.50 -4.91
C ASN A 276 -23.74 -20.04 -4.83
N LYS A 277 -23.45 -20.73 -5.93
CA LYS A 277 -23.27 -22.18 -5.95
C LYS A 277 -22.06 -22.62 -5.12
N GLN A 278 -20.92 -21.91 -5.23
CA GLN A 278 -19.74 -22.20 -4.44
C GLN A 278 -19.97 -21.90 -2.95
N ILE A 279 -20.57 -20.75 -2.62
CA ILE A 279 -20.94 -20.37 -1.26
C ILE A 279 -21.82 -21.44 -0.63
N ALA A 280 -22.89 -21.89 -1.33
CA ALA A 280 -23.78 -22.92 -0.83
C ALA A 280 -23.07 -24.27 -0.58
N ALA A 281 -22.08 -24.60 -1.39
CA ALA A 281 -21.28 -25.82 -1.19
C ALA A 281 -20.43 -25.71 0.08
N TYR A 282 -19.68 -24.62 0.26
CA TYR A 282 -18.86 -24.40 1.46
C TYR A 282 -19.70 -24.28 2.73
N SER A 283 -20.85 -23.59 2.69
CA SER A 283 -21.77 -23.48 3.83
C SER A 283 -22.30 -24.85 4.30
N LYS A 284 -22.55 -25.79 3.39
CA LYS A 284 -22.92 -27.17 3.73
C LYS A 284 -21.85 -27.91 4.53
N ASP A 285 -20.58 -27.58 4.25
CA ASP A 285 -19.42 -28.12 4.94
C ASP A 285 -19.09 -27.34 6.23
N GLY A 286 -19.95 -26.43 6.67
CA GLY A 286 -19.79 -25.61 7.86
C GLY A 286 -18.70 -24.55 7.76
N LYS A 287 -18.29 -24.19 6.53
CA LYS A 287 -17.27 -23.19 6.25
C LYS A 287 -17.87 -21.80 6.14
N ARG A 288 -17.17 -20.80 6.71
CA ARG A 288 -17.58 -19.40 6.63
C ARG A 288 -17.17 -18.78 5.31
N THR A 289 -18.11 -18.08 4.70
CA THR A 289 -17.98 -17.53 3.36
C THR A 289 -18.15 -16.01 3.34
N GLY A 290 -17.48 -15.34 2.40
CA GLY A 290 -17.54 -13.90 2.22
C GLY A 290 -17.58 -13.49 0.75
N ILE A 291 -18.14 -12.32 0.47
CA ILE A 291 -18.18 -11.71 -0.86
C ILE A 291 -17.86 -10.23 -0.80
N ILE A 292 -17.02 -9.76 -1.73
CA ILE A 292 -16.88 -8.35 -2.09
C ILE A 292 -17.72 -8.13 -3.35
N GLY A 293 -18.88 -7.51 -3.19
CA GLY A 293 -19.82 -7.19 -4.26
C GLY A 293 -19.92 -5.69 -4.50
N ILE A 294 -20.75 -5.32 -5.46
CA ILE A 294 -21.04 -3.93 -5.84
C ILE A 294 -22.51 -3.63 -5.69
N ASP A 295 -22.86 -2.34 -5.59
CA ASP A 295 -24.22 -1.86 -5.36
C ASP A 295 -25.27 -2.55 -6.24
N GLU A 296 -24.95 -2.72 -7.52
CA GLU A 296 -25.85 -3.25 -8.53
C GLU A 296 -26.28 -4.69 -8.30
N PHE A 297 -25.50 -5.46 -7.52
CA PHE A 297 -25.72 -6.88 -7.33
C PHE A 297 -25.68 -7.34 -5.87
N ILE A 298 -25.52 -6.41 -4.92
CA ILE A 298 -25.21 -6.72 -3.51
C ILE A 298 -26.26 -7.63 -2.85
N ASP A 299 -27.54 -7.42 -3.15
CA ASP A 299 -28.66 -8.18 -2.58
C ASP A 299 -28.83 -9.58 -3.21
N ARG A 300 -28.01 -9.91 -4.21
CA ARG A 300 -28.09 -11.20 -4.93
C ARG A 300 -27.14 -12.27 -4.37
N TYR A 301 -26.32 -11.94 -3.37
CA TYR A 301 -25.37 -12.86 -2.77
C TYR A 301 -25.84 -13.39 -1.42
N ASN A 302 -25.54 -14.68 -1.14
CA ASN A 302 -25.97 -15.39 0.08
C ASN A 302 -24.76 -15.86 0.90
N ALA A 303 -23.79 -14.97 1.18
CA ALA A 303 -22.61 -15.27 2.00
C ALA A 303 -22.85 -14.92 3.48
N ASP A 304 -22.04 -15.49 4.40
CA ASP A 304 -22.04 -15.14 5.81
C ASP A 304 -21.60 -13.67 6.04
N SER A 305 -20.76 -13.15 5.16
CA SER A 305 -20.32 -11.75 5.19
C SER A 305 -20.37 -11.17 3.78
N VAL A 306 -21.15 -10.11 3.59
CA VAL A 306 -21.29 -9.39 2.32
C VAL A 306 -20.73 -7.99 2.50
N LYS A 307 -19.68 -7.65 1.74
CA LYS A 307 -19.03 -6.34 1.76
C LYS A 307 -19.36 -5.58 0.48
N ASN A 308 -19.92 -4.39 0.65
CA ASN A 308 -20.30 -3.53 -0.46
C ASN A 308 -19.16 -2.58 -0.83
N ALA A 309 -18.58 -2.77 -2.01
CA ALA A 309 -17.47 -1.98 -2.52
C ALA A 309 -17.90 -0.69 -3.26
N GLY A 310 -19.20 -0.40 -3.31
CA GLY A 310 -19.76 0.74 -4.04
C GLY A 310 -20.22 0.35 -5.45
N SER A 311 -20.54 1.36 -6.27
CA SER A 311 -21.01 1.15 -7.64
C SER A 311 -19.88 0.83 -8.62
N LYS A 312 -20.18 0.10 -9.68
CA LYS A 312 -19.27 -0.12 -10.80
C LYS A 312 -18.80 1.17 -11.50
N GLU A 313 -19.56 2.25 -11.35
CA GLU A 313 -19.23 3.58 -11.89
C GLU A 313 -18.25 4.36 -11.00
N THR A 314 -18.00 3.90 -9.76
CA THR A 314 -17.17 4.59 -8.76
C THR A 314 -16.05 3.68 -8.23
N PRO A 315 -15.04 3.33 -9.05
CA PRO A 315 -13.92 2.48 -8.65
C PRO A 315 -13.13 3.05 -7.45
N GLU A 316 -13.27 4.36 -7.17
CA GLU A 316 -12.69 5.03 -6.00
C GLU A 316 -13.18 4.42 -4.69
N GLN A 317 -14.48 4.12 -4.59
CA GLN A 317 -15.06 3.51 -3.39
C GLN A 317 -14.50 2.10 -3.14
N MET A 318 -14.34 1.31 -4.20
CA MET A 318 -13.71 0.00 -4.10
C MET A 318 -12.23 0.14 -3.68
N ALA A 319 -11.51 1.09 -4.25
CA ALA A 319 -10.11 1.36 -3.89
C ALA A 319 -9.97 1.69 -2.39
N GLN A 320 -10.81 2.58 -1.87
CA GLN A 320 -10.81 3.00 -0.46
C GLN A 320 -11.09 1.85 0.51
N ARG A 321 -12.01 0.94 0.15
CA ARG A 321 -12.56 -0.10 1.05
C ARG A 321 -11.84 -1.45 0.95
N LEU A 322 -11.15 -1.72 -0.16
CA LEU A 322 -10.61 -3.04 -0.47
C LEU A 322 -9.81 -3.66 0.68
N TYR A 323 -8.81 -2.96 1.20
CA TYR A 323 -7.96 -3.50 2.27
C TYR A 323 -8.70 -3.63 3.60
N THR A 324 -9.61 -2.71 3.90
CA THR A 324 -10.48 -2.81 5.07
C THR A 324 -11.31 -4.09 5.01
N PHE A 325 -11.95 -4.39 3.88
CA PHE A 325 -12.76 -5.61 3.73
C PHE A 325 -11.93 -6.89 3.87
N LEU A 326 -10.73 -6.94 3.28
CA LEU A 326 -9.85 -8.10 3.44
C LEU A 326 -9.44 -8.32 4.91
N ARG A 327 -9.25 -7.23 5.67
CA ARG A 327 -8.95 -7.28 7.11
C ARG A 327 -10.17 -7.67 7.95
N GLU A 328 -11.35 -7.14 7.61
CA GLU A 328 -12.59 -7.51 8.28
C GLU A 328 -12.93 -8.99 8.06
N PHE A 329 -12.72 -9.53 6.89
CA PHE A 329 -12.86 -10.96 6.63
C PHE A 329 -11.92 -11.79 7.52
N ASP A 330 -10.69 -11.31 7.75
CA ASP A 330 -9.75 -11.96 8.69
C ASP A 330 -10.25 -11.88 10.14
N ASP A 331 -10.82 -10.74 10.56
CA ASP A 331 -11.39 -10.54 11.90
C ASP A 331 -12.66 -11.41 12.09
N GLU A 332 -13.45 -11.58 11.04
CA GLU A 332 -14.67 -12.42 11.03
C GLU A 332 -14.37 -13.91 10.81
N ASN A 333 -13.10 -14.30 10.65
CA ASN A 333 -12.68 -15.67 10.35
C ASN A 333 -13.35 -16.27 9.11
N ILE A 334 -13.46 -15.49 8.03
CA ILE A 334 -13.93 -15.96 6.74
C ILE A 334 -12.87 -16.86 6.11
N GLU A 335 -13.25 -18.08 5.73
CA GLU A 335 -12.34 -19.07 5.15
C GLU A 335 -12.31 -19.02 3.62
N TYR A 336 -13.46 -18.79 2.99
CA TYR A 336 -13.61 -18.72 1.53
C TYR A 336 -14.30 -17.43 1.14
N MET A 337 -13.65 -16.66 0.28
CA MET A 337 -14.17 -15.37 -0.15
C MET A 337 -14.09 -15.21 -1.65
N TYR A 338 -15.04 -14.46 -2.19
CA TYR A 338 -15.13 -14.13 -3.60
C TYR A 338 -15.10 -12.62 -3.79
N ALA A 339 -14.59 -12.16 -4.92
CA ALA A 339 -14.78 -10.80 -5.39
C ALA A 339 -15.36 -10.84 -6.80
N HIS A 340 -16.54 -10.25 -6.98
CA HIS A 340 -17.14 -10.09 -8.31
C HIS A 340 -16.49 -8.90 -9.02
N VAL A 341 -15.90 -9.17 -10.17
CA VAL A 341 -15.20 -8.18 -11.00
C VAL A 341 -15.98 -7.95 -12.27
N CYS A 342 -16.52 -6.75 -12.44
CA CYS A 342 -17.19 -6.36 -13.68
C CYS A 342 -16.23 -5.65 -14.64
N SER A 343 -16.54 -5.74 -15.94
CA SER A 343 -15.72 -5.19 -17.02
C SER A 343 -15.49 -3.68 -16.91
N GLU A 344 -16.44 -2.93 -16.38
CA GLU A 344 -16.37 -1.49 -16.20
C GLU A 344 -15.25 -1.12 -15.21
N ILE A 345 -15.12 -1.86 -14.11
CA ILE A 345 -14.04 -1.68 -13.15
C ILE A 345 -12.71 -2.14 -13.77
N GLU A 346 -12.67 -3.34 -14.38
CA GLU A 346 -11.45 -3.90 -14.96
C GLU A 346 -10.83 -2.97 -16.01
N ASN A 347 -11.64 -2.29 -16.82
CA ASN A 347 -11.20 -1.42 -17.90
C ASN A 347 -11.00 0.05 -17.52
N SER A 348 -11.40 0.48 -16.31
CA SER A 348 -11.15 1.85 -15.86
C SER A 348 -9.68 2.03 -15.45
N GLY A 349 -9.17 3.27 -15.51
CA GLY A 349 -7.78 3.56 -15.15
C GLY A 349 -7.45 3.20 -13.69
N LEU A 350 -8.31 3.59 -12.73
CA LEU A 350 -8.15 3.25 -11.31
C LEU A 350 -8.52 1.79 -11.06
N GLY A 351 -9.49 1.25 -11.79
CA GLY A 351 -9.86 -0.17 -11.70
C GLY A 351 -8.70 -1.11 -12.01
N GLN A 352 -7.77 -0.73 -12.91
CA GLN A 352 -6.54 -1.49 -13.12
C GLN A 352 -5.68 -1.59 -11.84
N ALA A 353 -5.65 -0.53 -11.03
CA ALA A 353 -4.96 -0.56 -9.75
C ALA A 353 -5.67 -1.48 -8.75
N VAL A 354 -7.00 -1.42 -8.66
CA VAL A 354 -7.82 -2.32 -7.84
C VAL A 354 -7.60 -3.78 -8.26
N MET A 355 -7.70 -4.06 -9.55
CA MET A 355 -7.47 -5.40 -10.11
C MET A 355 -6.08 -5.95 -9.81
N ASN A 356 -5.04 -5.12 -9.94
CA ASN A 356 -3.68 -5.52 -9.57
C ASN A 356 -3.58 -5.97 -8.11
N ARG A 357 -4.26 -5.27 -7.17
CA ARG A 357 -4.29 -5.63 -5.75
C ARG A 357 -5.11 -6.88 -5.49
N LEU A 358 -6.28 -6.99 -6.09
CA LEU A 358 -7.15 -8.19 -5.99
C LEU A 358 -6.45 -9.43 -6.52
N LEU A 359 -5.83 -9.38 -7.71
CA LEU A 359 -5.08 -10.50 -8.27
C LEU A 359 -3.95 -10.96 -7.34
N LYS A 360 -3.18 -10.03 -6.77
CA LYS A 360 -2.12 -10.38 -5.80
C LYS A 360 -2.68 -10.94 -4.49
N ALA A 361 -3.79 -10.41 -3.99
CA ALA A 361 -4.47 -10.92 -2.79
C ALA A 361 -5.00 -12.34 -3.02
N ALA A 362 -5.58 -12.60 -4.19
CA ALA A 362 -6.09 -13.91 -4.62
C ALA A 362 -4.99 -14.92 -5.04
N GLY A 363 -3.72 -14.51 -5.08
CA GLY A 363 -2.65 -15.35 -5.62
C GLY A 363 -2.90 -15.71 -7.09
N HIS A 364 -3.44 -14.77 -7.86
CA HIS A 364 -3.82 -14.89 -9.29
C HIS A 364 -4.95 -15.89 -9.58
N LYS A 365 -5.73 -16.29 -8.57
CA LYS A 365 -6.92 -17.14 -8.77
C LYS A 365 -8.06 -16.30 -9.34
N ILE A 366 -8.38 -16.52 -10.60
CA ILE A 366 -9.51 -15.87 -11.29
C ILE A 366 -10.27 -16.88 -12.13
N VAL A 367 -11.59 -16.85 -12.03
CA VAL A 367 -12.53 -17.60 -12.87
C VAL A 367 -13.17 -16.62 -13.84
N ARG A 368 -13.08 -16.88 -15.14
CA ARG A 368 -13.73 -16.09 -16.20
C ARG A 368 -14.89 -16.86 -16.78
N LEU A 369 -16.07 -16.23 -16.83
CA LEU A 369 -17.35 -16.79 -17.23
C LEU A 369 -17.91 -15.95 -18.39
N ASP A 370 -17.40 -16.22 -19.58
CA ASP A 370 -17.82 -15.56 -20.83
C ASP A 370 -19.12 -16.17 -21.39
#